data_fc3a4746e1755185b2c40d4598cf714e
#
_entry.id   fc3a4746e1755185b2c40d4598cf714e
#
_cell.length_a   1.000
_cell.length_b   1.000
_cell.length_c   1.000
_cell.angle_alpha   90.00
_cell.angle_beta   90.00
_cell.angle_gamma   90.00
#
_symmetry.space_group_name_H-M   'P 1'
#
loop_
_entity.id
_entity.type
_entity.pdbx_description
1 polymer ?
#
loop_
_entity_poly.entity_id
_entity_poly.type
_entity_poly.pdbx_seq_one_letter_code
_entity_poly.pdbx_strand_id
1 'polypeptide(L)'
;MSMARTSQPVCKGCGQSINGYYLTVLGATWHPEHFVCAICHQPIGDTQFNIHDGKPYHTECYHDRMDPRCAYCHKSITGQYYTHNGAAYHPECYQEHIVSRCEYCHKPIMGQYYTHESASYHTACYRDHVAPRCAYCGKPLMSEYVVDHWGTKYCKEHQSQYPKCAYCGRLVPPQQQEQAAMSSERVRCPFCRASAIESLPQARILFQGLLPQLNAQGLQYNNIPLQLELVDRVRLAQLLHGRSGADALGVTLQSTHMLNKQIVRTEVNGIAVLRGLPSTLFLGVCVHELGHAWLTLQGIQGLASWAEEGFCELLSYRFYGKLNIDESRHHAEGIEKNPDPVYGEGFRRVHAMADRMGFQRFVETLRTTKRMPSA
;
A
#
# COMPACT_ATOMS: atom_id res chain seq x y z
N MET A 1 11.29 43.68 93.79
CA MET A 1 11.30 44.01 92.39
C MET A 1 12.51 43.39 91.76
N SER A 2 12.38 42.24 91.14
CA SER A 2 13.47 41.57 90.46
C SER A 2 13.51 42.12 89.06
N MET A 3 14.53 42.88 88.73
CA MET A 3 14.81 43.33 87.38
C MET A 3 15.26 42.12 86.56
N ALA A 4 14.44 41.73 85.57
CA ALA A 4 14.82 40.73 84.57
C ALA A 4 15.99 41.34 83.77
N ARG A 5 17.21 40.79 83.90
CA ARG A 5 18.32 41.10 83.02
C ARG A 5 17.99 40.58 81.65
N THR A 6 17.59 41.44 80.72
CA THR A 6 17.52 41.11 79.32
C THR A 6 18.96 40.80 78.83
N SER A 7 19.24 39.52 78.64
CA SER A 7 20.53 39.10 78.07
C SER A 7 20.71 39.78 76.69
N GLN A 8 21.81 40.49 76.50
CA GLN A 8 22.15 41.09 75.21
C GLN A 8 22.21 39.99 74.13
N PRO A 9 21.68 40.24 72.92
CA PRO A 9 21.75 39.26 71.87
C PRO A 9 23.21 38.94 71.51
N VAL A 10 23.46 37.66 71.27
CA VAL A 10 24.85 37.16 70.92
C VAL A 10 24.86 36.83 69.46
N CYS A 11 25.85 37.34 68.76
CA CYS A 11 26.07 37.04 67.35
C CYS A 11 26.50 35.58 67.12
N LYS A 12 25.74 34.82 66.32
CA LYS A 12 26.03 33.45 65.96
C LYS A 12 27.33 33.31 65.14
N GLY A 13 27.71 34.34 64.42
CA GLY A 13 28.91 34.32 63.54
C GLY A 13 30.20 34.44 64.31
N CYS A 14 30.27 35.34 65.33
CA CYS A 14 31.54 35.60 66.09
C CYS A 14 31.41 35.29 67.61
N GLY A 15 30.22 34.94 68.14
CA GLY A 15 29.99 34.60 69.50
C GLY A 15 30.03 35.79 70.49
N GLN A 16 30.15 37.04 70.02
CA GLN A 16 30.20 38.23 70.83
C GLN A 16 28.80 38.86 71.03
N SER A 17 28.62 39.60 72.10
CA SER A 17 27.38 40.37 72.37
C SER A 17 27.22 41.49 71.36
N ILE A 18 25.99 41.70 70.86
CA ILE A 18 25.69 42.70 69.85
C ILE A 18 25.21 43.97 70.55
N ASN A 19 25.96 45.06 70.35
CA ASN A 19 25.61 46.38 70.79
C ASN A 19 25.14 47.23 69.58
N GLY A 20 23.84 47.38 69.41
CA GLY A 20 23.29 48.14 68.29
C GLY A 20 22.37 47.36 67.39
N TYR A 21 22.39 47.69 66.09
CA TYR A 21 21.57 47.01 65.09
C TYR A 21 22.02 45.57 64.81
N TYR A 22 21.05 44.66 64.75
CA TYR A 22 21.34 43.22 64.46
C TYR A 22 20.25 42.61 63.60
N LEU A 23 20.62 41.55 62.90
CA LEU A 23 19.72 40.76 62.11
C LEU A 23 19.26 39.55 62.94
N THR A 24 17.93 39.26 62.88
CA THR A 24 17.40 38.01 63.41
C THR A 24 16.97 37.11 62.25
N VAL A 25 17.76 36.14 61.92
CA VAL A 25 17.60 35.29 60.73
C VAL A 25 17.98 33.86 61.06
N LEU A 26 17.24 32.89 60.51
CA LEU A 26 17.49 31.44 60.79
C LEU A 26 17.46 31.09 62.25
N GLY A 27 16.59 31.75 63.05
CA GLY A 27 16.48 31.50 64.49
C GLY A 27 17.65 31.97 65.33
N ALA A 28 18.55 32.81 64.81
CA ALA A 28 19.70 33.31 65.49
C ALA A 28 19.87 34.83 65.23
N THR A 29 20.68 35.49 66.10
CA THR A 29 21.03 36.92 65.97
C THR A 29 22.42 37.05 65.37
N TRP A 30 22.62 38.07 64.53
CA TRP A 30 23.83 38.26 63.77
C TRP A 30 24.21 39.75 63.72
N HIS A 31 25.50 40.05 63.77
CA HIS A 31 25.98 41.35 63.24
C HIS A 31 25.73 41.35 61.71
N PRO A 32 25.31 42.46 61.09
CA PRO A 32 25.07 42.49 59.66
C PRO A 32 26.24 42.02 58.82
N GLU A 33 27.44 42.37 59.20
CA GLU A 33 28.72 41.98 58.55
C GLU A 33 29.05 40.46 58.70
N HIS A 34 28.45 39.79 59.71
CA HIS A 34 28.70 38.36 59.95
C HIS A 34 27.64 37.45 59.33
N PHE A 35 26.55 38.02 58.82
CA PHE A 35 25.57 37.26 58.05
C PHE A 35 25.98 37.29 56.57
N VAL A 36 26.85 36.32 56.18
CA VAL A 36 27.54 36.29 54.89
C VAL A 36 27.01 35.22 53.95
N CYS A 37 27.04 35.45 52.66
CA CYS A 37 26.72 34.50 51.64
C CYS A 37 27.72 33.33 51.63
N ALA A 38 27.21 32.09 51.60
CA ALA A 38 28.03 30.90 51.66
C ALA A 38 28.89 30.65 50.38
N ILE A 39 28.64 31.41 49.28
CA ILE A 39 29.41 31.33 48.04
C ILE A 39 30.47 32.42 47.98
N CYS A 40 30.07 33.69 48.01
CA CYS A 40 30.99 34.80 47.80
C CYS A 40 31.58 35.39 49.10
N HIS A 41 31.14 34.91 50.27
CA HIS A 41 31.53 35.34 51.62
C HIS A 41 31.36 36.85 51.92
N GLN A 42 30.58 37.55 51.09
CA GLN A 42 30.24 38.93 51.33
C GLN A 42 28.99 39.03 52.21
N PRO A 43 28.81 40.10 53.02
CA PRO A 43 27.61 40.31 53.83
C PRO A 43 26.36 40.37 52.95
N ILE A 44 25.25 39.71 53.41
CA ILE A 44 23.98 39.75 52.69
C ILE A 44 23.16 41.01 53.02
N GLY A 45 23.39 41.57 54.20
CA GLY A 45 22.66 42.78 54.64
C GLY A 45 21.15 42.58 54.73
N ASP A 46 20.41 43.62 54.43
CA ASP A 46 18.95 43.67 54.42
C ASP A 46 18.30 43.25 53.09
N THR A 47 19.08 42.66 52.15
CA THR A 47 18.60 42.25 50.84
C THR A 47 17.88 40.90 50.90
N GLN A 48 17.08 40.61 49.88
CA GLN A 48 16.50 39.25 49.72
C GLN A 48 17.60 38.22 49.55
N PHE A 49 17.42 37.07 50.16
CA PHE A 49 18.37 35.96 50.13
C PHE A 49 17.67 34.62 50.02
N ASN A 50 18.37 33.60 49.55
CA ASN A 50 17.92 32.21 49.50
C ASN A 50 18.59 31.39 50.60
N ILE A 51 17.90 30.36 51.07
CA ILE A 51 18.42 29.38 52.04
C ILE A 51 18.49 28.02 51.36
N HIS A 52 19.64 27.35 51.43
CA HIS A 52 19.81 25.98 50.97
C HIS A 52 20.72 25.24 51.94
N ASP A 53 20.31 24.05 52.38
CA ASP A 53 21.00 23.26 53.38
C ASP A 53 21.36 24.08 54.64
N GLY A 54 20.42 24.96 55.08
CA GLY A 54 20.62 25.81 56.26
C GLY A 54 21.63 26.92 56.15
N LYS A 55 22.19 27.17 54.95
CA LYS A 55 23.15 28.24 54.64
C LYS A 55 22.49 29.36 53.84
N PRO A 56 22.82 30.64 54.11
CA PRO A 56 22.31 31.77 53.39
C PRO A 56 23.15 32.10 52.14
N TYR A 57 22.46 32.56 51.12
CA TYR A 57 23.05 32.93 49.81
C TYR A 57 22.43 34.21 49.29
N HIS A 58 23.21 35.14 48.67
CA HIS A 58 22.60 36.16 47.80
C HIS A 58 21.78 35.48 46.73
N THR A 59 20.70 36.11 46.34
CA THR A 59 19.80 35.54 45.30
C THR A 59 20.54 35.24 44.00
N GLU A 60 21.40 36.16 43.56
CA GLU A 60 22.20 35.98 42.34
C GLU A 60 23.24 34.83 42.49
N CYS A 61 23.94 34.77 43.64
CA CYS A 61 24.89 33.66 43.89
C CYS A 61 24.23 32.31 43.94
N TYR A 62 22.97 32.25 44.46
CA TYR A 62 22.19 31.05 44.50
C TYR A 62 21.82 30.59 43.09
N HIS A 63 21.22 31.49 42.32
CA HIS A 63 20.81 31.19 40.92
C HIS A 63 21.98 30.83 40.03
N ASP A 64 23.11 31.49 40.17
CA ASP A 64 24.28 31.22 39.33
C ASP A 64 24.89 29.81 39.61
N ARG A 65 24.78 29.31 40.82
CA ARG A 65 25.47 28.09 41.23
C ARG A 65 24.55 26.89 41.47
N MET A 66 23.29 27.12 41.84
CA MET A 66 22.35 26.08 42.25
C MET A 66 21.28 25.81 41.18
N ASP A 67 20.95 26.79 40.37
CA ASP A 67 19.98 26.56 39.30
C ASP A 67 20.59 25.70 38.17
N PRO A 68 19.79 24.86 37.55
CA PRO A 68 20.25 24.12 36.39
C PRO A 68 20.65 25.06 35.26
N ARG A 69 21.70 24.70 34.52
CA ARG A 69 22.16 25.46 33.38
C ARG A 69 21.55 24.92 32.08
N CYS A 70 21.10 25.80 31.20
CA CYS A 70 20.63 25.42 29.89
C CYS A 70 21.76 24.81 29.08
N ALA A 71 21.56 23.58 28.60
CA ALA A 71 22.58 22.89 27.81
C ALA A 71 22.86 23.54 26.45
N TYR A 72 21.97 24.40 25.97
CA TYR A 72 22.16 25.11 24.72
C TYR A 72 22.86 26.47 24.90
N CYS A 73 22.31 27.36 25.72
CA CYS A 73 22.86 28.73 25.87
C CYS A 73 23.77 28.92 27.09
N HIS A 74 23.92 27.88 27.93
CA HIS A 74 24.75 27.82 29.14
C HIS A 74 24.39 28.79 30.26
N LYS A 75 23.30 29.56 30.12
CA LYS A 75 22.79 30.45 31.17
C LYS A 75 22.02 29.68 32.22
N SER A 76 21.98 30.15 33.47
CA SER A 76 21.15 29.57 34.55
C SER A 76 19.66 29.68 34.20
N ILE A 77 18.91 28.63 34.59
CA ILE A 77 17.48 28.54 34.31
C ILE A 77 16.73 28.91 35.60
N THR A 78 16.10 30.06 35.60
CA THR A 78 15.22 30.50 36.66
C THR A 78 13.75 30.21 36.26
N GLY A 79 13.10 29.26 36.94
CA GLY A 79 11.70 28.88 36.67
C GLY A 79 11.50 27.57 35.95
N GLN A 80 10.49 27.47 35.07
CA GLN A 80 10.16 26.23 34.35
C GLN A 80 11.18 25.94 33.25
N TYR A 81 11.45 24.65 33.03
CA TYR A 81 12.37 24.19 32.01
C TYR A 81 11.93 22.85 31.41
N TYR A 82 12.45 22.54 30.24
CA TYR A 82 12.31 21.23 29.62
C TYR A 82 13.55 20.38 29.87
N THR A 83 13.34 19.07 29.98
CA THR A 83 14.44 18.10 30.03
C THR A 83 14.44 17.24 28.77
N HIS A 84 15.62 17.06 28.19
CA HIS A 84 15.82 16.18 27.03
C HIS A 84 17.16 15.45 27.18
N ASN A 85 17.16 14.13 27.09
CA ASN A 85 18.35 13.29 27.28
C ASN A 85 19.13 13.62 28.57
N GLY A 86 18.42 13.92 29.65
CA GLY A 86 19.03 14.23 30.95
C GLY A 86 19.58 15.66 31.07
N ALA A 87 19.49 16.48 30.05
CA ALA A 87 19.91 17.89 30.06
C ALA A 87 18.72 18.84 30.20
N ALA A 88 18.93 20.00 30.89
CA ALA A 88 17.91 21.03 31.10
C ALA A 88 18.02 22.14 30.03
N TYR A 89 16.90 22.70 29.63
CA TYR A 89 16.82 23.74 28.62
C TYR A 89 15.77 24.81 28.97
N HIS A 90 16.04 26.08 28.71
CA HIS A 90 14.99 27.09 28.71
C HIS A 90 13.88 26.70 27.73
N PRO A 91 12.62 27.06 27.97
CA PRO A 91 11.53 26.74 27.05
C PRO A 91 11.77 27.20 25.62
N GLU A 92 12.28 28.41 25.43
CA GLU A 92 12.63 28.97 24.12
C GLU A 92 13.75 28.21 23.44
N CYS A 93 14.85 27.96 24.17
CA CYS A 93 15.99 27.20 23.63
C CYS A 93 15.58 25.78 23.21
N TYR A 94 14.70 25.15 23.97
CA TYR A 94 14.18 23.83 23.66
C TYR A 94 13.35 23.84 22.38
N GLN A 95 12.39 24.76 22.28
CA GLN A 95 11.50 24.88 21.13
C GLN A 95 12.22 25.28 19.83
N GLU A 96 13.21 26.14 19.91
CA GLU A 96 13.90 26.64 18.74
C GLU A 96 15.00 25.71 18.22
N HIS A 97 15.71 25.02 19.12
CA HIS A 97 16.95 24.35 18.75
C HIS A 97 16.97 22.84 18.99
N ILE A 98 16.08 22.33 19.85
CA ILE A 98 16.12 20.91 20.26
C ILE A 98 14.94 20.12 19.66
N VAL A 99 13.75 20.72 19.64
CA VAL A 99 12.55 20.06 19.16
C VAL A 99 12.57 19.92 17.63
N SER A 100 12.19 18.74 17.13
CA SER A 100 12.00 18.52 15.69
C SER A 100 11.00 19.52 15.12
N ARG A 101 11.24 19.98 13.91
CA ARG A 101 10.33 20.87 13.18
C ARG A 101 9.44 20.07 12.23
N CYS A 102 8.22 20.51 12.09
CA CYS A 102 7.28 19.95 11.13
C CYS A 102 7.76 20.26 9.70
N GLU A 103 7.94 19.23 8.87
CA GLU A 103 8.39 19.40 7.48
C GLU A 103 7.42 20.24 6.64
N TYR A 104 6.12 20.20 6.95
CA TYR A 104 5.11 20.98 6.22
C TYR A 104 5.03 22.45 6.65
N CYS A 105 4.90 22.73 7.95
CA CYS A 105 4.67 24.11 8.43
C CYS A 105 5.89 24.75 9.09
N HIS A 106 6.99 24.04 9.22
CA HIS A 106 8.29 24.44 9.79
C HIS A 106 8.23 24.89 11.26
N LYS A 107 7.09 24.75 11.94
CA LYS A 107 6.95 25.07 13.37
C LYS A 107 7.46 23.91 14.24
N PRO A 108 7.95 24.21 15.46
CA PRO A 108 8.39 23.19 16.40
C PRO A 108 7.24 22.24 16.77
N ILE A 109 7.56 20.95 16.89
CA ILE A 109 6.57 19.92 17.20
C ILE A 109 6.57 19.65 18.72
N MET A 110 5.54 20.12 19.39
CA MET A 110 5.36 19.93 20.83
C MET A 110 4.30 18.85 21.06
N GLY A 111 4.71 17.60 21.37
CA GLY A 111 3.79 16.50 21.64
C GLY A 111 3.78 15.41 20.58
N GLN A 112 2.61 14.77 20.36
CA GLN A 112 2.48 13.67 19.39
C GLN A 112 2.64 14.14 17.94
N TYR A 113 3.32 13.32 17.14
CA TYR A 113 3.61 13.62 15.77
C TYR A 113 3.61 12.36 14.89
N TYR A 114 3.56 12.53 13.59
CA TYR A 114 3.73 11.48 12.60
C TYR A 114 5.11 11.55 11.98
N THR A 115 5.70 10.38 11.71
CA THR A 115 6.89 10.26 10.88
C THR A 115 6.53 9.60 9.55
N HIS A 116 7.01 10.17 8.45
CA HIS A 116 6.84 9.62 7.12
C HIS A 116 8.11 9.91 6.31
N GLU A 117 8.69 8.90 5.69
CA GLU A 117 9.93 9.01 4.91
C GLU A 117 11.04 9.78 5.65
N SER A 118 11.22 9.49 6.94
CA SER A 118 12.20 10.13 7.84
C SER A 118 11.90 11.58 8.22
N ALA A 119 10.82 12.17 7.75
CA ALA A 119 10.37 13.51 8.12
C ALA A 119 9.32 13.46 9.24
N SER A 120 9.28 14.51 10.07
CA SER A 120 8.34 14.65 11.19
C SER A 120 7.26 15.68 10.89
N TYR A 121 6.02 15.40 11.29
CA TYR A 121 4.88 16.26 11.01
C TYR A 121 3.97 16.39 12.23
N HIS A 122 3.40 17.57 12.48
CA HIS A 122 2.23 17.64 13.38
C HIS A 122 1.13 16.72 12.86
N THR A 123 0.37 16.11 13.76
CA THR A 123 -0.74 15.22 13.41
C THR A 123 -1.71 15.84 12.41
N ALA A 124 -2.08 17.11 12.62
CA ALA A 124 -2.96 17.85 11.71
C ALA A 124 -2.31 18.10 10.35
N CYS A 125 -1.04 18.52 10.33
CA CYS A 125 -0.33 18.78 9.08
C CYS A 125 -0.19 17.51 8.24
N TYR A 126 0.14 16.38 8.88
CA TYR A 126 0.19 15.10 8.19
C TYR A 126 -1.17 14.71 7.62
N ARG A 127 -2.22 14.72 8.45
CA ARG A 127 -3.57 14.33 8.07
C ARG A 127 -4.11 15.15 6.89
N ASP A 128 -3.91 16.47 6.93
CA ASP A 128 -4.59 17.38 6.00
C ASP A 128 -3.82 17.58 4.70
N HIS A 129 -2.49 17.42 4.72
CA HIS A 129 -1.62 17.79 3.60
C HIS A 129 -0.70 16.67 3.08
N VAL A 130 -0.39 15.65 3.88
CA VAL A 130 0.59 14.62 3.53
C VAL A 130 -0.04 13.24 3.38
N ALA A 131 -0.94 12.88 4.31
CA ALA A 131 -1.59 11.58 4.30
C ALA A 131 -2.29 11.30 2.96
N PRO A 132 -2.10 10.11 2.37
CA PRO A 132 -2.83 9.73 1.17
C PRO A 132 -4.33 9.76 1.43
N ARG A 133 -5.12 10.06 0.41
CA ARG A 133 -6.57 10.11 0.52
C ARG A 133 -7.22 8.87 -0.08
N CYS A 134 -8.28 8.42 0.56
CA CYS A 134 -9.09 7.33 0.04
C CYS A 134 -9.71 7.73 -1.31
N ALA A 135 -9.48 6.93 -2.35
CA ALA A 135 -9.98 7.19 -3.70
C ALA A 135 -11.52 7.17 -3.80
N TYR A 136 -12.21 6.58 -2.81
CA TYR A 136 -13.67 6.42 -2.85
C TYR A 136 -14.43 7.40 -1.95
N CYS A 137 -13.91 7.76 -0.79
CA CYS A 137 -14.58 8.66 0.14
C CYS A 137 -13.81 9.95 0.44
N GLY A 138 -12.61 10.13 -0.10
CA GLY A 138 -11.78 11.32 0.08
C GLY A 138 -11.16 11.49 1.49
N LYS A 139 -11.47 10.62 2.45
CA LYS A 139 -10.92 10.70 3.81
C LYS A 139 -9.42 10.46 3.83
N PRO A 140 -8.65 11.15 4.68
CA PRO A 140 -7.23 10.88 4.84
C PRO A 140 -7.02 9.48 5.43
N LEU A 141 -6.03 8.76 4.91
CA LEU A 141 -5.69 7.40 5.32
C LEU A 141 -4.60 7.48 6.39
N MET A 142 -5.02 7.55 7.65
CA MET A 142 -4.15 7.75 8.83
C MET A 142 -3.69 6.44 9.48
N SER A 143 -4.33 5.33 9.15
CA SER A 143 -4.07 4.00 9.68
C SER A 143 -3.93 3.01 8.54
N GLU A 144 -4.08 1.70 8.80
CA GLU A 144 -4.08 0.67 7.78
C GLU A 144 -5.08 0.96 6.66
N TYR A 145 -4.61 0.90 5.45
CA TYR A 145 -5.41 1.05 4.24
C TYR A 145 -5.01 -0.01 3.21
N VAL A 146 -5.82 -0.15 2.19
CA VAL A 146 -5.59 -1.10 1.09
C VAL A 146 -4.99 -0.36 -0.09
N VAL A 147 -4.01 -0.99 -0.73
CA VAL A 147 -3.53 -0.61 -2.06
C VAL A 147 -3.85 -1.78 -2.98
N ASP A 148 -4.69 -1.56 -3.99
CA ASP A 148 -5.02 -2.60 -4.95
C ASP A 148 -3.88 -2.79 -5.99
N HIS A 149 -4.07 -3.79 -6.89
CA HIS A 149 -3.13 -4.06 -7.98
C HIS A 149 -2.82 -2.81 -8.84
N TRP A 150 -3.76 -1.87 -8.91
CA TRP A 150 -3.69 -0.66 -9.74
C TRP A 150 -3.07 0.54 -9.00
N GLY A 151 -2.58 0.34 -7.79
CA GLY A 151 -2.05 1.40 -6.94
C GLY A 151 -3.13 2.28 -6.29
N THR A 152 -4.43 1.94 -6.41
CA THR A 152 -5.52 2.69 -5.80
C THR A 152 -5.50 2.50 -4.28
N LYS A 153 -5.37 3.61 -3.54
CA LYS A 153 -5.37 3.61 -2.06
C LYS A 153 -6.78 3.88 -1.53
N TYR A 154 -7.26 3.05 -0.60
CA TYR A 154 -8.61 3.20 -0.05
C TYR A 154 -8.78 2.59 1.35
N CYS A 155 -9.80 3.05 2.08
CA CYS A 155 -10.16 2.53 3.39
C CYS A 155 -10.51 1.04 3.31
N LYS A 156 -10.08 0.28 4.30
CA LYS A 156 -10.28 -1.18 4.39
C LYS A 156 -11.77 -1.57 4.34
N GLU A 157 -12.64 -0.75 4.90
CA GLU A 157 -14.09 -0.96 4.95
C GLU A 157 -14.73 -1.03 3.55
N HIS A 158 -14.17 -0.32 2.56
CA HIS A 158 -14.70 -0.33 1.20
C HIS A 158 -14.56 -1.68 0.50
N GLN A 159 -13.64 -2.54 0.95
CA GLN A 159 -13.52 -3.90 0.40
C GLN A 159 -14.79 -4.74 0.56
N SER A 160 -15.50 -4.56 1.67
CA SER A 160 -16.75 -5.27 1.95
C SER A 160 -18.00 -4.52 1.49
N GLN A 161 -17.90 -3.20 1.32
CA GLN A 161 -19.03 -2.35 0.96
C GLN A 161 -19.28 -2.26 -0.55
N TYR A 162 -18.23 -2.34 -1.36
CA TYR A 162 -18.34 -2.16 -2.80
C TYR A 162 -18.03 -3.47 -3.54
N PRO A 163 -18.83 -3.81 -4.57
CA PRO A 163 -18.55 -4.96 -5.41
C PRO A 163 -17.27 -4.73 -6.21
N LYS A 164 -16.59 -5.84 -6.52
CA LYS A 164 -15.44 -5.83 -7.42
C LYS A 164 -15.89 -5.91 -8.87
N CYS A 165 -15.20 -5.18 -9.74
CA CYS A 165 -15.32 -5.36 -11.17
C CYS A 165 -14.98 -6.81 -11.56
N ALA A 166 -15.85 -7.45 -12.33
CA ALA A 166 -15.70 -8.85 -12.74
C ALA A 166 -14.46 -9.12 -13.59
N TYR A 167 -13.87 -8.09 -14.20
CA TYR A 167 -12.76 -8.24 -15.15
C TYR A 167 -11.42 -7.74 -14.66
N CYS A 168 -11.39 -6.74 -13.79
CA CYS A 168 -10.11 -6.17 -13.33
C CYS A 168 -9.98 -6.06 -11.80
N GLY A 169 -11.00 -6.50 -11.04
CA GLY A 169 -10.95 -6.52 -9.58
C GLY A 169 -11.04 -5.16 -8.88
N ARG A 170 -11.07 -4.01 -9.59
CA ARG A 170 -11.28 -2.69 -8.98
C ARG A 170 -12.62 -2.63 -8.27
N LEU A 171 -12.69 -1.96 -7.14
CA LEU A 171 -13.96 -1.71 -6.46
C LEU A 171 -14.83 -0.75 -7.29
N VAL A 172 -16.15 -0.97 -7.28
CA VAL A 172 -17.12 -0.17 -8.05
C VAL A 172 -18.12 0.45 -7.08
N PRO A 173 -17.91 1.72 -6.66
CA PRO A 173 -18.84 2.38 -5.76
C PRO A 173 -20.21 2.61 -6.45
N PRO A 174 -21.30 2.80 -5.68
CA PRO A 174 -22.65 2.91 -6.22
C PRO A 174 -22.83 3.91 -7.36
N GLN A 175 -22.14 5.04 -7.29
CA GLN A 175 -22.18 6.11 -8.30
C GLN A 175 -21.56 5.69 -9.65
N GLN A 176 -20.77 4.64 -9.66
CA GLN A 176 -20.10 4.10 -10.85
C GLN A 176 -20.73 2.80 -11.36
N GLN A 177 -21.75 2.28 -10.65
CA GLN A 177 -22.51 1.12 -11.11
C GLN A 177 -23.49 1.51 -12.21
N GLU A 178 -23.64 0.67 -13.22
CA GLU A 178 -24.65 0.86 -14.25
C GLU A 178 -26.03 0.58 -13.67
N GLN A 179 -27.02 1.39 -14.04
CA GLN A 179 -28.42 1.14 -13.64
C GLN A 179 -28.97 -0.19 -14.18
N ALA A 180 -28.40 -0.70 -15.27
CA ALA A 180 -28.77 -1.99 -15.87
C ALA A 180 -28.20 -3.22 -15.11
N ALA A 181 -27.30 -3.04 -14.16
CA ALA A 181 -26.71 -4.15 -13.39
C ALA A 181 -27.69 -4.80 -12.38
N MET A 182 -28.93 -4.40 -12.35
CA MET A 182 -29.99 -5.09 -11.57
C MET A 182 -30.45 -6.42 -12.19
N SER A 183 -30.04 -6.73 -13.42
CA SER A 183 -30.31 -8.01 -14.08
C SER A 183 -28.99 -8.74 -14.30
N SER A 184 -28.70 -9.79 -13.52
CA SER A 184 -27.74 -10.89 -13.74
C SER A 184 -26.38 -10.59 -14.42
N GLU A 185 -26.09 -9.39 -14.86
CA GLU A 185 -24.82 -9.01 -15.49
C GLU A 185 -23.76 -8.68 -14.45
N ARG A 186 -22.54 -9.12 -14.70
CA ARG A 186 -21.39 -8.88 -13.83
C ARG A 186 -21.05 -7.39 -13.76
N VAL A 187 -20.81 -6.89 -12.56
CA VAL A 187 -20.44 -5.48 -12.34
C VAL A 187 -19.17 -5.12 -13.10
N ARG A 188 -19.22 -4.05 -13.88
CA ARG A 188 -18.07 -3.50 -14.63
C ARG A 188 -17.68 -2.12 -14.13
N CYS A 189 -16.42 -1.88 -13.92
CA CYS A 189 -15.93 -0.54 -13.57
C CYS A 189 -15.88 0.37 -14.82
N PRO A 190 -15.80 1.71 -14.65
CA PRO A 190 -15.73 2.64 -15.79
C PRO A 190 -14.60 2.36 -16.77
N PHE A 191 -13.42 1.92 -16.30
CA PHE A 191 -12.28 1.59 -17.14
C PHE A 191 -12.57 0.40 -18.06
N CYS A 192 -13.13 -0.68 -17.51
CA CYS A 192 -13.51 -1.86 -18.29
C CYS A 192 -14.66 -1.57 -19.26
N ARG A 193 -15.58 -0.65 -18.92
CA ARG A 193 -16.63 -0.21 -19.84
C ARG A 193 -16.09 0.61 -21.00
N ALA A 194 -15.15 1.53 -20.71
CA ALA A 194 -14.58 2.40 -21.75
C ALA A 194 -13.81 1.63 -22.84
N SER A 195 -13.25 0.46 -22.51
CA SER A 195 -12.53 -0.39 -23.45
C SER A 195 -13.32 -1.62 -23.91
N ALA A 196 -14.62 -1.70 -23.58
CA ALA A 196 -15.44 -2.87 -23.87
C ALA A 196 -15.69 -3.06 -25.39
N ILE A 197 -15.60 -4.30 -25.83
CA ILE A 197 -15.89 -4.69 -27.21
C ILE A 197 -17.39 -5.02 -27.33
N GLU A 198 -18.15 -4.08 -27.88
CA GLU A 198 -19.59 -4.17 -27.98
C GLU A 198 -20.09 -4.42 -29.41
N SER A 199 -19.24 -4.21 -30.43
CA SER A 199 -19.62 -4.36 -31.83
C SER A 199 -18.78 -5.40 -32.57
N LEU A 200 -19.46 -6.19 -33.44
CA LEU A 200 -18.80 -7.21 -34.24
C LEU A 200 -17.76 -6.66 -35.23
N PRO A 201 -17.95 -5.51 -35.87
CA PRO A 201 -16.92 -4.91 -36.73
C PRO A 201 -15.62 -4.61 -35.96
N GLN A 202 -15.70 -4.00 -34.77
CA GLN A 202 -14.55 -3.74 -33.90
C GLN A 202 -13.88 -5.04 -33.47
N ALA A 203 -14.67 -6.03 -33.06
CA ALA A 203 -14.17 -7.35 -32.66
C ALA A 203 -13.40 -8.03 -33.80
N ARG A 204 -13.91 -7.97 -35.04
CA ARG A 204 -13.25 -8.58 -36.23
C ARG A 204 -11.92 -7.94 -36.55
N ILE A 205 -11.81 -6.63 -36.48
CA ILE A 205 -10.53 -5.93 -36.72
C ILE A 205 -9.45 -6.42 -35.74
N LEU A 206 -9.79 -6.48 -34.45
CA LEU A 206 -8.88 -6.95 -33.42
C LEU A 206 -8.51 -8.43 -33.61
N PHE A 207 -9.48 -9.27 -33.88
CA PHE A 207 -9.29 -10.71 -34.12
C PHE A 207 -8.39 -11.00 -35.31
N GLN A 208 -8.62 -10.32 -36.45
CA GLN A 208 -7.80 -10.47 -37.65
C GLN A 208 -6.32 -10.12 -37.40
N GLY A 209 -6.05 -9.17 -36.50
CA GLY A 209 -4.70 -8.81 -36.11
C GLY A 209 -3.95 -9.88 -35.30
N LEU A 210 -4.66 -10.88 -34.72
CA LEU A 210 -4.04 -11.94 -33.92
C LEU A 210 -3.41 -13.05 -34.77
N LEU A 211 -4.06 -13.46 -35.87
CA LEU A 211 -3.60 -14.59 -36.69
C LEU A 211 -2.18 -14.46 -37.19
N PRO A 212 -1.74 -13.31 -37.76
CA PRO A 212 -0.33 -13.12 -38.18
C PRO A 212 0.64 -13.25 -37.01
N GLN A 213 0.25 -12.76 -35.81
CA GLN A 213 1.10 -12.82 -34.63
C GLN A 213 1.29 -14.25 -34.10
N LEU A 214 0.24 -15.06 -34.14
CA LEU A 214 0.28 -16.47 -33.75
C LEU A 214 1.02 -17.31 -34.80
N ASN A 215 0.79 -17.05 -36.10
CA ASN A 215 1.55 -17.69 -37.20
C ASN A 215 3.07 -17.46 -37.08
N ALA A 216 3.49 -16.25 -36.71
CA ALA A 216 4.90 -15.93 -36.47
C ALA A 216 5.50 -16.69 -35.27
N GLN A 217 4.68 -17.24 -34.39
CA GLN A 217 5.09 -18.09 -33.27
C GLN A 217 5.06 -19.60 -33.59
N GLY A 218 4.79 -19.96 -34.84
CA GLY A 218 4.70 -21.35 -35.28
C GLY A 218 3.29 -21.99 -35.21
N LEU A 219 2.28 -21.19 -34.82
CA LEU A 219 0.90 -21.64 -34.76
C LEU A 219 0.17 -21.36 -36.05
N GLN A 220 0.33 -22.27 -37.03
CA GLN A 220 -0.25 -22.11 -38.36
C GLN A 220 -1.70 -22.58 -38.43
N TYR A 221 -2.58 -21.74 -38.97
CA TYR A 221 -4.03 -22.00 -39.08
C TYR A 221 -4.45 -22.40 -40.53
N ASN A 222 -3.48 -22.76 -41.41
CA ASN A 222 -3.71 -23.32 -42.76
C ASN A 222 -4.68 -22.49 -43.62
N ASN A 223 -4.69 -21.16 -43.47
CA ASN A 223 -5.53 -20.21 -44.18
C ASN A 223 -7.06 -20.53 -44.08
N ILE A 224 -7.50 -21.25 -43.07
CA ILE A 224 -8.91 -21.53 -42.86
C ILE A 224 -9.63 -20.23 -42.45
N PRO A 225 -10.77 -19.90 -43.05
CA PRO A 225 -11.53 -18.72 -42.72
C PRO A 225 -12.23 -18.92 -41.38
N LEU A 226 -11.50 -18.69 -40.24
CA LEU A 226 -12.06 -18.76 -38.92
C LEU A 226 -13.06 -17.60 -38.73
N GLN A 227 -14.32 -17.94 -38.42
CA GLN A 227 -15.34 -16.97 -38.11
C GLN A 227 -15.26 -16.51 -36.68
N LEU A 228 -15.59 -15.26 -36.42
CA LEU A 228 -15.75 -14.71 -35.08
C LEU A 228 -17.23 -14.36 -34.87
N GLU A 229 -17.83 -14.97 -33.85
CA GLU A 229 -19.12 -14.58 -33.31
C GLU A 229 -18.95 -13.77 -32.02
N LEU A 230 -19.62 -12.63 -31.92
CA LEU A 230 -19.69 -11.85 -30.68
C LEU A 230 -21.06 -12.11 -30.06
N VAL A 231 -21.11 -12.78 -28.91
CA VAL A 231 -22.32 -13.37 -28.34
C VAL A 231 -22.63 -12.81 -26.95
N ASP A 232 -23.90 -12.88 -26.53
CA ASP A 232 -24.30 -12.64 -25.14
C ASP A 232 -24.14 -13.90 -24.27
N ARG A 233 -24.41 -13.78 -22.98
CA ARG A 233 -24.32 -14.89 -22.02
C ARG A 233 -25.25 -16.05 -22.35
N VAL A 234 -26.46 -15.74 -22.81
CA VAL A 234 -27.45 -16.79 -23.12
C VAL A 234 -27.00 -17.62 -24.31
N ARG A 235 -26.55 -16.93 -25.35
CA ARG A 235 -26.01 -17.60 -26.54
C ARG A 235 -24.74 -18.39 -26.25
N LEU A 236 -23.82 -17.83 -25.45
CA LEU A 236 -22.58 -18.53 -25.05
C LEU A 236 -22.92 -19.81 -24.27
N ALA A 237 -23.85 -19.78 -23.32
CA ALA A 237 -24.31 -20.94 -22.58
C ALA A 237 -24.90 -22.02 -23.48
N GLN A 238 -25.68 -21.63 -24.50
CA GLN A 238 -26.21 -22.56 -25.52
C GLN A 238 -25.08 -23.26 -26.30
N LEU A 239 -24.05 -22.50 -26.71
CA LEU A 239 -22.91 -23.02 -27.46
C LEU A 239 -22.03 -23.98 -26.66
N LEU A 240 -21.97 -23.78 -25.34
CA LEU A 240 -21.26 -24.69 -24.42
C LEU A 240 -21.97 -26.04 -24.20
N HIS A 241 -23.20 -26.21 -24.64
CA HIS A 241 -23.97 -27.48 -24.57
C HIS A 241 -23.98 -28.12 -23.17
N GLY A 242 -24.16 -27.32 -22.11
CA GLY A 242 -24.17 -27.82 -20.73
C GLY A 242 -22.79 -28.24 -20.19
N ARG A 243 -21.69 -28.00 -20.91
CA ARG A 243 -20.35 -28.07 -20.33
C ARG A 243 -20.28 -27.05 -19.20
N SER A 244 -19.67 -27.44 -18.09
CA SER A 244 -19.49 -26.60 -16.91
C SER A 244 -18.74 -25.33 -17.29
N GLY A 245 -19.44 -24.20 -17.41
CA GLY A 245 -18.89 -22.98 -17.98
C GLY A 245 -19.61 -21.72 -17.58
N ALA A 246 -20.15 -21.65 -16.34
CA ALA A 246 -20.76 -20.41 -15.83
C ALA A 246 -19.82 -19.20 -15.93
N ASP A 247 -18.51 -19.44 -15.92
CA ASP A 247 -17.46 -18.44 -16.01
C ASP A 247 -16.77 -18.35 -17.38
N ALA A 248 -17.14 -19.19 -18.34
CA ALA A 248 -16.59 -19.12 -19.70
C ALA A 248 -16.83 -17.76 -20.34
N LEU A 249 -15.81 -17.26 -21.05
CA LEU A 249 -15.81 -15.99 -21.77
C LEU A 249 -15.76 -16.20 -23.29
N GLY A 250 -15.46 -17.42 -23.72
CA GLY A 250 -15.41 -17.80 -25.14
C GLY A 250 -15.71 -19.28 -25.32
N VAL A 251 -15.77 -19.72 -26.55
CA VAL A 251 -15.84 -21.13 -26.96
C VAL A 251 -15.40 -21.29 -28.40
N THR A 252 -14.65 -22.36 -28.67
CA THR A 252 -14.28 -22.76 -30.05
C THR A 252 -15.42 -23.53 -30.70
N LEU A 253 -15.85 -23.06 -31.88
CA LEU A 253 -16.94 -23.65 -32.65
C LEU A 253 -16.41 -24.77 -33.55
N GLN A 254 -16.88 -25.98 -33.31
CA GLN A 254 -16.46 -27.18 -34.04
C GLN A 254 -17.64 -27.97 -34.55
N SER A 255 -17.50 -28.54 -35.74
CA SER A 255 -18.43 -29.52 -36.31
C SER A 255 -17.76 -30.88 -36.38
N THR A 256 -18.40 -31.89 -35.80
CA THR A 256 -17.90 -33.27 -35.81
C THR A 256 -18.72 -34.11 -36.75
N HIS A 257 -18.08 -34.67 -37.75
CA HIS A 257 -18.67 -35.62 -38.71
C HIS A 257 -18.50 -37.04 -38.19
N MET A 258 -19.59 -37.74 -38.05
CA MET A 258 -19.59 -39.15 -37.59
C MET A 258 -20.05 -40.07 -38.68
N LEU A 259 -19.36 -41.20 -38.83
CA LEU A 259 -19.76 -42.33 -39.65
C LEU A 259 -19.77 -43.60 -38.75
N ASN A 260 -20.87 -44.31 -38.74
CA ASN A 260 -21.03 -45.53 -37.90
C ASN A 260 -20.66 -45.32 -36.41
N LYS A 261 -21.07 -44.19 -35.83
CA LYS A 261 -20.73 -43.75 -34.45
C LYS A 261 -19.23 -43.49 -34.19
N GLN A 262 -18.41 -43.48 -35.24
CA GLN A 262 -17.01 -43.08 -35.13
C GLN A 262 -16.82 -41.68 -35.68
N ILE A 263 -15.99 -40.87 -35.00
CA ILE A 263 -15.63 -39.56 -35.46
C ILE A 263 -14.69 -39.73 -36.67
N VAL A 264 -15.12 -39.27 -37.83
CA VAL A 264 -14.36 -39.35 -39.07
C VAL A 264 -13.57 -38.04 -39.30
N ARG A 265 -14.18 -36.91 -38.93
CA ARG A 265 -13.58 -35.57 -39.12
C ARG A 265 -14.14 -34.57 -38.13
N THR A 266 -13.28 -33.75 -37.59
CA THR A 266 -13.67 -32.55 -36.84
C THR A 266 -13.20 -31.32 -37.61
N GLU A 267 -14.08 -30.38 -37.88
CA GLU A 267 -13.81 -29.12 -38.56
C GLU A 267 -13.97 -27.96 -37.57
N VAL A 268 -13.06 -27.00 -37.65
CA VAL A 268 -13.16 -25.76 -36.88
C VAL A 268 -13.88 -24.71 -37.74
N ASN A 269 -15.00 -24.21 -37.23
CA ASN A 269 -15.79 -23.18 -37.92
C ASN A 269 -15.41 -21.76 -37.49
N GLY A 270 -14.91 -21.59 -36.26
CA GLY A 270 -14.52 -20.30 -35.71
C GLY A 270 -14.49 -20.31 -34.20
N ILE A 271 -14.63 -19.14 -33.63
CA ILE A 271 -14.75 -18.95 -32.18
C ILE A 271 -15.94 -18.03 -31.86
N ALA A 272 -16.57 -18.23 -30.72
CA ALA A 272 -17.54 -17.31 -30.16
C ALA A 272 -17.00 -16.69 -28.87
N VAL A 273 -17.07 -15.38 -28.73
CA VAL A 273 -16.54 -14.64 -27.58
C VAL A 273 -17.62 -13.73 -27.02
N LEU A 274 -17.66 -13.62 -25.69
CA LEU A 274 -18.63 -12.82 -24.97
C LEU A 274 -18.48 -11.34 -25.35
N ARG A 275 -19.61 -10.69 -25.63
CA ARG A 275 -19.73 -9.24 -25.83
C ARG A 275 -19.46 -8.49 -24.52
N GLY A 276 -18.91 -7.29 -24.60
CA GLY A 276 -18.69 -6.40 -23.46
C GLY A 276 -17.44 -6.69 -22.64
N LEU A 277 -16.57 -7.58 -23.11
CA LEU A 277 -15.24 -7.76 -22.50
C LEU A 277 -14.34 -6.55 -22.77
N PRO A 278 -13.53 -6.09 -21.79
CA PRO A 278 -12.47 -5.12 -22.06
C PRO A 278 -11.55 -5.63 -23.16
N SER A 279 -11.04 -4.74 -24.00
CA SER A 279 -10.28 -5.10 -25.22
C SER A 279 -9.10 -6.03 -24.95
N THR A 280 -8.33 -5.80 -23.90
CA THR A 280 -7.19 -6.66 -23.53
C THR A 280 -7.63 -8.06 -23.15
N LEU A 281 -8.70 -8.19 -22.33
CA LEU A 281 -9.28 -9.48 -21.97
C LEU A 281 -9.91 -10.18 -23.18
N PHE A 282 -10.64 -9.43 -24.03
CA PHE A 282 -11.21 -9.95 -25.26
C PHE A 282 -10.15 -10.61 -26.16
N LEU A 283 -9.01 -9.94 -26.36
CA LEU A 283 -7.90 -10.47 -27.15
C LEU A 283 -7.29 -11.73 -26.53
N GLY A 284 -7.11 -11.75 -25.19
CA GLY A 284 -6.61 -12.95 -24.50
C GLY A 284 -7.57 -14.13 -24.61
N VAL A 285 -8.87 -13.90 -24.49
CA VAL A 285 -9.89 -14.95 -24.71
C VAL A 285 -9.86 -15.45 -26.17
N CYS A 286 -9.74 -14.55 -27.15
CA CYS A 286 -9.57 -14.96 -28.55
C CYS A 286 -8.34 -15.84 -28.74
N VAL A 287 -7.21 -15.52 -28.11
CA VAL A 287 -5.98 -16.31 -28.19
C VAL A 287 -6.16 -17.69 -27.55
N HIS A 288 -6.86 -17.76 -26.42
CA HIS A 288 -7.22 -19.03 -25.75
C HIS A 288 -8.02 -19.93 -26.70
N GLU A 289 -9.10 -19.41 -27.25
CA GLU A 289 -9.96 -20.17 -28.17
C GLU A 289 -9.24 -20.55 -29.49
N LEU A 290 -8.35 -19.69 -29.98
CA LEU A 290 -7.46 -20.03 -31.08
C LEU A 290 -6.50 -21.17 -30.74
N GLY A 291 -6.14 -21.33 -29.45
CA GLY A 291 -5.39 -22.49 -28.98
C GLY A 291 -6.14 -23.81 -29.21
N HIS A 292 -7.41 -23.89 -28.80
CA HIS A 292 -8.28 -25.05 -29.08
C HIS A 292 -8.47 -25.28 -30.58
N ALA A 293 -8.70 -24.21 -31.33
CA ALA A 293 -8.81 -24.29 -32.79
C ALA A 293 -7.53 -24.88 -33.42
N TRP A 294 -6.35 -24.44 -32.98
CA TRP A 294 -5.07 -24.94 -33.48
C TRP A 294 -4.86 -26.42 -33.15
N LEU A 295 -5.15 -26.86 -31.92
CA LEU A 295 -5.05 -28.28 -31.54
C LEU A 295 -5.92 -29.14 -32.45
N THR A 296 -7.15 -28.73 -32.71
CA THR A 296 -8.09 -29.44 -33.60
C THR A 296 -7.57 -29.49 -35.02
N LEU A 297 -7.11 -28.33 -35.58
CA LEU A 297 -6.58 -28.25 -36.94
C LEU A 297 -5.31 -29.08 -37.15
N GLN A 298 -4.51 -29.24 -36.11
CA GLN A 298 -3.34 -30.11 -36.12
C GLN A 298 -3.70 -31.59 -35.88
N GLY A 299 -4.96 -31.94 -35.69
CA GLY A 299 -5.39 -33.31 -35.40
C GLY A 299 -4.88 -33.81 -34.03
N ILE A 300 -4.66 -32.91 -33.08
CA ILE A 300 -4.25 -33.25 -31.72
C ILE A 300 -5.54 -33.43 -30.90
N GLN A 301 -5.83 -34.65 -30.54
CA GLN A 301 -7.05 -35.07 -29.83
C GLN A 301 -6.72 -35.96 -28.63
N GLY A 302 -7.63 -36.02 -27.66
CA GLY A 302 -7.48 -36.88 -26.47
C GLY A 302 -6.40 -36.46 -25.48
N LEU A 303 -5.97 -35.20 -25.51
CA LEU A 303 -5.17 -34.64 -24.43
C LEU A 303 -5.98 -34.66 -23.13
N ALA A 304 -5.30 -34.84 -22.00
CA ALA A 304 -5.93 -34.64 -20.70
C ALA A 304 -6.38 -33.17 -20.57
N SER A 305 -7.52 -32.90 -19.93
CA SER A 305 -8.09 -31.54 -19.85
C SER A 305 -7.09 -30.51 -19.32
N TRP A 306 -6.29 -30.85 -18.30
CA TRP A 306 -5.25 -29.95 -17.78
C TRP A 306 -4.18 -29.60 -18.83
N ALA A 307 -3.91 -30.51 -19.78
CA ALA A 307 -2.88 -30.30 -20.81
C ALA A 307 -3.43 -29.45 -21.96
N GLU A 308 -4.68 -29.65 -22.35
CA GLU A 308 -5.38 -28.88 -23.35
C GLU A 308 -5.59 -27.44 -22.90
N GLU A 309 -6.24 -27.26 -21.74
CA GLU A 309 -6.49 -25.93 -21.15
C GLU A 309 -5.18 -25.22 -20.79
N GLY A 310 -4.23 -25.95 -20.20
CA GLY A 310 -2.91 -25.40 -19.89
C GLY A 310 -2.15 -24.89 -21.10
N PHE A 311 -2.30 -25.53 -22.28
CA PHE A 311 -1.74 -25.04 -23.54
C PHE A 311 -2.44 -23.74 -23.99
N CYS A 312 -3.75 -23.67 -23.94
CA CYS A 312 -4.51 -22.48 -24.31
C CYS A 312 -4.22 -21.32 -23.38
N GLU A 313 -4.12 -21.55 -22.06
CA GLU A 313 -3.69 -20.56 -21.08
C GLU A 313 -2.25 -20.09 -21.32
N LEU A 314 -1.33 -20.97 -21.72
CA LEU A 314 0.04 -20.59 -22.08
C LEU A 314 0.07 -19.63 -23.25
N LEU A 315 -0.78 -19.81 -24.25
CA LEU A 315 -0.86 -18.91 -25.39
C LEU A 315 -1.35 -17.52 -24.94
N SER A 316 -2.41 -17.45 -24.13
CA SER A 316 -2.92 -16.20 -23.57
C SER A 316 -1.90 -15.50 -22.70
N TYR A 317 -1.21 -16.23 -21.82
CA TYR A 317 -0.14 -15.70 -20.97
C TYR A 317 0.98 -15.07 -21.79
N ARG A 318 1.47 -15.77 -22.81
CA ARG A 318 2.51 -15.26 -23.71
C ARG A 318 2.05 -14.04 -24.51
N PHE A 319 0.80 -14.01 -24.91
CA PHE A 319 0.19 -12.85 -25.57
C PHE A 319 0.17 -11.65 -24.63
N TYR A 320 -0.30 -11.81 -23.40
CA TYR A 320 -0.29 -10.74 -22.40
C TYR A 320 1.12 -10.22 -22.11
N GLY A 321 2.10 -11.10 -21.98
CA GLY A 321 3.50 -10.71 -21.76
C GLY A 321 4.09 -9.82 -22.86
N LYS A 322 3.62 -9.98 -24.12
CA LYS A 322 4.05 -9.13 -25.24
C LYS A 322 3.45 -7.73 -25.23
N LEU A 323 2.23 -7.57 -24.71
CA LEU A 323 1.56 -6.27 -24.65
C LEU A 323 2.22 -5.31 -23.65
N ASN A 324 2.74 -5.85 -22.55
CA ASN A 324 3.48 -5.13 -21.50
C ASN A 324 2.78 -3.85 -21.00
N ILE A 325 1.46 -3.91 -20.85
CA ILE A 325 0.63 -2.87 -20.23
C ILE A 325 0.04 -3.38 -18.90
N ASP A 326 -0.44 -2.49 -18.05
CA ASP A 326 -0.93 -2.87 -16.70
C ASP A 326 -2.08 -3.89 -16.75
N GLU A 327 -3.04 -3.71 -17.68
CA GLU A 327 -4.14 -4.64 -17.88
C GLU A 327 -3.65 -6.03 -18.28
N SER A 328 -2.66 -6.11 -19.16
CA SER A 328 -2.12 -7.41 -19.61
C SER A 328 -1.34 -8.09 -18.47
N ARG A 329 -0.60 -7.33 -17.66
CA ARG A 329 0.08 -7.87 -16.47
C ARG A 329 -0.91 -8.44 -15.47
N HIS A 330 -2.02 -7.72 -15.21
CA HIS A 330 -3.09 -8.19 -14.35
C HIS A 330 -3.67 -9.54 -14.80
N HIS A 331 -3.96 -9.70 -16.10
CA HIS A 331 -4.50 -10.95 -16.62
C HIS A 331 -3.45 -12.08 -16.62
N ALA A 332 -2.19 -11.79 -16.94
CA ALA A 332 -1.11 -12.76 -16.83
C ALA A 332 -0.91 -13.28 -15.40
N GLU A 333 -0.89 -12.37 -14.42
CA GLU A 333 -0.85 -12.76 -13.00
C GLU A 333 -2.07 -13.58 -12.57
N GLY A 334 -3.23 -13.28 -13.13
CA GLY A 334 -4.46 -14.06 -12.91
C GLY A 334 -4.30 -15.51 -13.37
N ILE A 335 -3.67 -15.75 -14.52
CA ILE A 335 -3.37 -17.11 -15.03
C ILE A 335 -2.34 -17.80 -14.12
N GLU A 336 -1.26 -17.14 -13.76
CA GLU A 336 -0.22 -17.72 -12.89
C GLU A 336 -0.74 -18.16 -11.52
N LYS A 337 -1.58 -17.30 -10.90
CA LYS A 337 -2.10 -17.48 -9.55
C LYS A 337 -3.41 -18.28 -9.50
N ASN A 338 -3.94 -18.71 -10.65
CA ASN A 338 -5.19 -19.47 -10.70
C ASN A 338 -5.05 -20.79 -9.91
N PRO A 339 -5.90 -21.03 -8.88
CA PRO A 339 -5.84 -22.26 -8.07
C PRO A 339 -6.50 -23.47 -8.74
N ASP A 340 -7.20 -23.28 -9.86
CA ASP A 340 -7.93 -24.34 -10.54
C ASP A 340 -6.97 -25.45 -11.03
N PRO A 341 -7.29 -26.73 -10.78
CA PRO A 341 -6.40 -27.85 -11.13
C PRO A 341 -6.30 -28.09 -12.65
N VAL A 342 -7.28 -27.65 -13.42
CA VAL A 342 -7.30 -27.83 -14.88
C VAL A 342 -6.63 -26.63 -15.56
N TYR A 343 -7.11 -25.43 -15.27
CA TYR A 343 -6.61 -24.18 -15.88
C TYR A 343 -5.27 -23.76 -15.28
N GLY A 344 -5.21 -23.48 -13.96
CA GLY A 344 -4.04 -22.92 -13.33
C GLY A 344 -2.89 -23.90 -13.16
N GLU A 345 -3.15 -25.10 -12.61
CA GLU A 345 -2.11 -26.13 -12.49
C GLU A 345 -1.71 -26.65 -13.89
N GLY A 346 -2.68 -26.81 -14.80
CA GLY A 346 -2.42 -27.17 -16.19
C GLY A 346 -1.49 -26.17 -16.87
N PHE A 347 -1.76 -24.87 -16.71
CA PHE A 347 -0.88 -23.81 -17.21
C PHE A 347 0.54 -23.94 -16.66
N ARG A 348 0.71 -24.03 -15.33
CA ARG A 348 2.04 -24.11 -14.71
C ARG A 348 2.86 -25.30 -15.21
N ARG A 349 2.22 -26.46 -15.41
CA ARG A 349 2.88 -27.66 -15.97
C ARG A 349 3.30 -27.45 -17.41
N VAL A 350 2.39 -26.96 -18.25
CA VAL A 350 2.68 -26.74 -19.69
C VAL A 350 3.70 -25.61 -19.89
N HIS A 351 3.62 -24.56 -19.10
CA HIS A 351 4.59 -23.47 -19.08
C HIS A 351 6.00 -23.97 -18.75
N ALA A 352 6.14 -24.75 -17.69
CA ALA A 352 7.43 -25.34 -17.31
C ALA A 352 8.01 -26.28 -18.42
N MET A 353 7.16 -27.01 -19.16
CA MET A 353 7.59 -27.82 -20.31
C MET A 353 8.08 -26.93 -21.45
N ALA A 354 7.32 -25.88 -21.77
CA ALA A 354 7.66 -24.96 -22.85
C ALA A 354 8.94 -24.16 -22.55
N ASP A 355 9.17 -23.77 -21.30
CA ASP A 355 10.38 -23.05 -20.88
C ASP A 355 11.63 -23.94 -20.98
N ARG A 356 11.56 -25.21 -20.56
CA ARG A 356 12.70 -26.12 -20.61
C ARG A 356 13.17 -26.42 -22.04
N MET A 357 12.25 -26.57 -22.97
CA MET A 357 12.61 -26.95 -24.33
C MET A 357 12.63 -25.79 -25.34
N GLY A 358 12.16 -24.62 -24.93
CA GLY A 358 11.89 -23.47 -25.77
C GLY A 358 10.55 -23.59 -26.50
N PHE A 359 9.76 -22.50 -26.52
CA PHE A 359 8.38 -22.53 -27.01
C PHE A 359 8.22 -23.05 -28.44
N GLN A 360 9.08 -22.66 -29.38
CA GLN A 360 8.98 -23.11 -30.77
C GLN A 360 9.17 -24.63 -30.87
N ARG A 361 10.18 -25.17 -30.18
CA ARG A 361 10.41 -26.61 -30.11
C ARG A 361 9.27 -27.36 -29.43
N PHE A 362 8.70 -26.78 -28.38
CA PHE A 362 7.53 -27.32 -27.71
C PHE A 362 6.34 -27.46 -28.66
N VAL A 363 6.00 -26.39 -29.41
CA VAL A 363 4.90 -26.37 -30.40
C VAL A 363 5.17 -27.40 -31.52
N GLU A 364 6.38 -27.44 -32.05
CA GLU A 364 6.75 -28.41 -33.09
C GLU A 364 6.68 -29.86 -32.62
N THR A 365 7.12 -30.14 -31.38
CA THR A 365 7.03 -31.47 -30.79
C THR A 365 5.56 -31.87 -30.59
N LEU A 366 4.73 -30.99 -30.06
CA LEU A 366 3.31 -31.21 -29.89
C LEU A 366 2.61 -31.47 -31.23
N ARG A 367 2.96 -30.68 -32.25
CA ARG A 367 2.42 -30.82 -33.61
C ARG A 367 2.78 -32.17 -34.25
N THR A 368 4.03 -32.64 -34.08
CA THR A 368 4.53 -33.87 -34.74
C THR A 368 4.13 -35.14 -33.97
N THR A 369 4.21 -35.11 -32.66
CA THR A 369 3.92 -36.31 -31.82
C THR A 369 2.45 -36.45 -31.50
N LYS A 370 1.64 -35.40 -31.62
CA LYS A 370 0.21 -35.34 -31.22
C LYS A 370 0.01 -35.61 -29.72
N ARG A 371 1.05 -35.47 -28.92
CA ARG A 371 1.06 -35.74 -27.47
C ARG A 371 1.80 -34.60 -26.75
N MET A 372 1.37 -34.36 -25.53
CA MET A 372 2.10 -33.44 -24.67
C MET A 372 3.53 -33.99 -24.46
N PRO A 373 4.58 -33.18 -24.63
CA PRO A 373 5.94 -33.61 -24.32
C PRO A 373 6.03 -34.13 -22.88
N SER A 374 6.82 -35.15 -22.66
CA SER A 374 7.09 -35.62 -21.28
C SER A 374 7.86 -34.59 -20.51
N ALA A 375 7.53 -34.52 -19.20
CA ALA A 375 8.11 -33.54 -18.27
C ALA A 375 9.61 -33.75 -18.06
#